data_1f6db6d659bc0805f563fff78371d9c1
#
_entry.id   1f6db6d659bc0805f563fff78371d9c1
#
_cell.length_a   1.000
_cell.length_b   1.000
_cell.length_c   1.000
_cell.angle_alpha   90.00
_cell.angle_beta   90.00
_cell.angle_gamma   90.00
#
_symmetry.space_group_name_H-M   'P 1'
#
loop_
_entity.id
_entity.type
_entity.pdbx_description
1 polymer ?
#
loop_
_entity_poly.entity_id
_entity_poly.type
_entity_poly.pdbx_seq_one_letter_code
_entity_poly.pdbx_strand_id
1 'polypeptide(L)'
;MILSITIPGVPVAKGRPKFTARGGFARAYTPAKTQRYEDVIRCEAVAAMAGRDPVDEAVTVSVTAYVVPPKSMPKKRRLEAIEGSVKPLTRPDLDNYAKAALDACNAIVFRDDSLVTDLLIRKRYSEHPRLTITVEAGEDYA
;
A
#
# COMPACT_ATOMS: atom_id res chain seq x y z
N MET A 1 6.71 5.68 18.08
CA MET A 1 5.40 5.08 17.73
C MET A 1 5.58 4.09 16.61
N ILE A 2 5.00 2.92 16.73
CA ILE A 2 4.92 1.92 15.66
C ILE A 2 3.45 1.65 15.40
N LEU A 3 3.03 1.74 14.15
CA LEU A 3 1.67 1.50 13.70
C LEU A 3 1.69 0.44 12.62
N SER A 4 0.80 -0.56 12.71
CA SER A 4 0.65 -1.59 11.68
C SER A 4 -0.79 -1.64 11.20
N ILE A 5 -0.96 -1.69 9.89
CA ILE A 5 -2.26 -1.79 9.23
C ILE A 5 -2.21 -3.00 8.29
N THR A 6 -3.23 -3.85 8.34
CA THR A 6 -3.37 -4.97 7.41
C THR A 6 -4.69 -4.87 6.68
N ILE A 7 -4.63 -4.88 5.35
CA ILE A 7 -5.80 -4.84 4.49
C ILE A 7 -5.96 -6.22 3.86
N PRO A 8 -6.96 -7.02 4.29
CA PRO A 8 -7.19 -8.34 3.69
C PRO A 8 -7.63 -8.24 2.24
N GLY A 9 -7.36 -9.27 1.46
CA GLY A 9 -7.77 -9.36 0.08
C GLY A 9 -6.67 -8.97 -0.89
N VAL A 10 -6.96 -9.11 -2.17
CA VAL A 10 -6.00 -8.85 -3.25
C VAL A 10 -5.57 -7.37 -3.20
N PRO A 11 -4.27 -7.09 -3.07
CA PRO A 11 -3.79 -5.71 -3.10
C PRO A 11 -4.11 -5.02 -4.41
N VAL A 12 -4.47 -3.74 -4.33
CA VAL A 12 -4.76 -2.90 -5.50
C VAL A 12 -3.73 -1.80 -5.58
N ALA A 13 -3.03 -1.73 -6.69
CA ALA A 13 -2.04 -0.69 -6.94
C ALA A 13 -2.73 0.60 -7.44
N LYS A 14 -2.08 1.73 -7.23
CA LYS A 14 -2.54 3.02 -7.74
C LYS A 14 -2.63 2.95 -9.26
N GLY A 15 -3.84 3.10 -9.80
CA GLY A 15 -4.05 3.19 -11.24
C GLY A 15 -3.58 4.54 -11.78
N ARG A 16 -3.22 4.58 -13.04
CA ARG A 16 -2.90 5.86 -13.70
C ARG A 16 -4.14 6.75 -13.70
N PRO A 17 -3.97 8.07 -13.44
CA PRO A 17 -5.09 8.99 -13.55
C PRO A 17 -5.71 8.92 -14.94
N LYS A 18 -7.03 8.92 -15.00
CA LYS A 18 -7.78 9.03 -16.25
C LYS A 18 -8.16 10.49 -16.46
N PHE A 19 -8.33 10.88 -17.72
CA PHE A 19 -8.68 12.23 -18.07
C PHE A 19 -10.05 12.26 -18.72
N THR A 20 -10.79 13.34 -18.46
CA THR A 20 -12.05 13.63 -19.14
C THR A 20 -12.02 15.05 -19.67
N ALA A 21 -12.60 15.25 -20.88
CA ALA A 21 -12.71 16.56 -21.49
C ALA A 21 -14.13 17.14 -21.42
N ARG A 22 -14.98 16.61 -20.54
CA ARG A 22 -16.35 17.09 -20.37
C ARG A 22 -16.34 18.57 -19.99
N GLY A 23 -17.19 19.35 -20.65
CA GLY A 23 -17.31 20.79 -20.42
C GLY A 23 -16.17 21.61 -20.98
N GLY A 24 -15.37 21.06 -21.90
CA GLY A 24 -14.25 21.76 -22.55
C GLY A 24 -12.98 21.84 -21.71
N PHE A 25 -12.93 21.20 -20.55
CA PHE A 25 -11.76 21.16 -19.67
C PHE A 25 -11.29 19.73 -19.46
N ALA A 26 -9.96 19.51 -19.60
CA ALA A 26 -9.36 18.25 -19.25
C ALA A 26 -9.24 18.14 -17.72
N ARG A 27 -9.75 17.06 -17.13
CA ARG A 27 -9.64 16.78 -15.70
C ARG A 27 -9.03 15.41 -15.48
N ALA A 28 -8.07 15.32 -14.56
CA ALA A 28 -7.55 14.05 -14.11
C ALA A 28 -8.41 13.51 -12.97
N TYR A 29 -8.68 12.20 -12.96
CA TYR A 29 -9.37 11.55 -11.86
C TYR A 29 -8.80 10.18 -11.59
N THR A 30 -8.91 9.74 -10.33
CA THR A 30 -8.47 8.43 -9.90
C THR A 30 -9.51 7.37 -10.30
N PRO A 31 -9.10 6.24 -10.92
CA PRO A 31 -10.02 5.16 -11.25
C PRO A 31 -10.81 4.68 -10.02
N ALA A 32 -12.07 4.33 -10.22
CA ALA A 32 -12.98 3.95 -9.14
C ALA A 32 -12.46 2.79 -8.27
N LYS A 33 -11.82 1.79 -8.88
CA LYS A 33 -11.27 0.66 -8.15
C LYS A 33 -10.15 1.09 -7.18
N THR A 34 -9.27 1.95 -7.62
CA THR A 34 -8.19 2.53 -6.79
C THR A 34 -8.79 3.37 -5.68
N GLN A 35 -9.78 4.19 -5.99
CA GLN A 35 -10.43 5.05 -5.01
C GLN A 35 -11.07 4.23 -3.89
N ARG A 36 -11.80 3.17 -4.23
CA ARG A 36 -12.42 2.29 -3.24
C ARG A 36 -11.37 1.62 -2.35
N TYR A 37 -10.27 1.18 -2.92
CA TYR A 37 -9.20 0.54 -2.16
C TYR A 37 -8.52 1.53 -1.21
N GLU A 38 -8.24 2.74 -1.67
CA GLU A 38 -7.68 3.79 -0.82
C GLU A 38 -8.65 4.16 0.31
N ASP A 39 -9.95 4.16 0.05
CA ASP A 39 -10.96 4.43 1.09
C ASP A 39 -10.94 3.34 2.18
N VAL A 40 -10.75 2.07 1.81
CA VAL A 40 -10.60 0.98 2.78
C VAL A 40 -9.35 1.20 3.62
N ILE A 41 -8.23 1.56 3.00
CA ILE A 41 -6.98 1.85 3.73
C ILE A 41 -7.19 3.02 4.69
N ARG A 42 -7.87 4.08 4.26
CA ARG A 42 -8.17 5.24 5.12
C ARG A 42 -8.96 4.84 6.36
N CYS A 43 -10.00 4.01 6.18
CA CYS A 43 -10.81 3.54 7.30
C CYS A 43 -9.95 2.75 8.31
N GLU A 44 -9.11 1.86 7.82
CA GLU A 44 -8.21 1.08 8.67
C GLU A 44 -7.16 1.96 9.35
N ALA A 45 -6.66 2.98 8.65
CA ALA A 45 -5.71 3.93 9.20
C ALA A 45 -6.33 4.76 10.34
N VAL A 46 -7.55 5.24 10.14
CA VAL A 46 -8.28 5.98 11.19
C VAL A 46 -8.47 5.09 12.42
N ALA A 47 -8.90 3.85 12.23
CA ALA A 47 -9.09 2.89 13.32
C ALA A 47 -7.76 2.63 14.06
N ALA A 48 -6.67 2.42 13.32
CA ALA A 48 -5.36 2.14 13.89
C ALA A 48 -4.80 3.34 14.68
N MET A 49 -5.07 4.56 14.24
CA MET A 49 -4.64 5.77 14.94
C MET A 49 -5.38 5.96 16.27
N ALA A 50 -6.56 5.41 16.42
CA ALA A 50 -7.32 5.42 17.68
C ALA A 50 -7.45 6.84 18.30
N GLY A 51 -7.79 7.81 17.47
CA GLY A 51 -7.97 9.20 17.90
C GLY A 51 -6.69 10.00 18.06
N ARG A 52 -5.53 9.42 17.79
CA ARG A 52 -4.25 10.15 17.85
C ARG A 52 -4.15 11.15 16.69
N ASP A 53 -3.48 12.25 16.93
CA ASP A 53 -3.19 13.24 15.89
C ASP A 53 -2.18 12.67 14.88
N PRO A 54 -2.24 13.10 13.61
CA PRO A 54 -1.24 12.73 12.63
C PRO A 54 0.18 13.06 13.12
N VAL A 55 1.12 12.17 12.84
CA VAL A 55 2.53 12.36 13.20
C VAL A 55 3.08 13.56 12.44
N ASP A 56 3.82 14.42 13.13
CA ASP A 56 4.44 15.64 12.57
C ASP A 56 5.96 15.59 12.74
N GLU A 57 6.55 14.48 12.42
CA GLU A 57 8.01 14.28 12.44
C GLU A 57 8.38 13.24 11.36
N ALA A 58 9.68 13.03 11.16
CA ALA A 58 10.14 12.05 10.18
C ALA A 58 9.57 10.66 10.45
N VAL A 59 9.08 9.99 9.40
CA VAL A 59 8.52 8.65 9.50
C VAL A 59 9.21 7.70 8.52
N THR A 60 9.29 6.45 8.92
CA THR A 60 9.69 5.32 8.06
C THR A 60 8.44 4.52 7.74
N VAL A 61 8.19 4.26 6.46
CA VAL A 61 7.03 3.50 6.00
C VAL A 61 7.50 2.23 5.30
N SER A 62 6.90 1.11 5.68
CA SER A 62 7.12 -0.17 5.01
C SER A 62 5.79 -0.66 4.44
N VAL A 63 5.79 -1.05 3.19
CA VAL A 63 4.60 -1.58 2.50
C VAL A 63 4.95 -2.92 1.88
N THR A 64 4.17 -3.95 2.17
CA THR A 64 4.32 -5.25 1.53
C THR A 64 2.99 -5.67 0.91
N ALA A 65 3.02 -5.95 -0.39
CA ALA A 65 1.88 -6.49 -1.12
C ALA A 65 2.07 -8.01 -1.23
N TYR A 66 1.14 -8.77 -0.66
CA TYR A 66 1.12 -10.22 -0.76
C TYR A 66 0.11 -10.63 -1.80
N VAL A 67 0.58 -11.32 -2.83
CA VAL A 67 -0.24 -11.78 -3.96
C VAL A 67 -0.25 -13.29 -4.02
N VAL A 68 -1.35 -13.86 -4.50
CA VAL A 68 -1.49 -15.31 -4.61
C VAL A 68 -0.75 -15.81 -5.84
N PRO A 69 0.01 -16.92 -5.75
CA PRO A 69 0.61 -17.52 -6.94
C PRO A 69 -0.46 -17.91 -7.96
N PRO A 70 -0.18 -17.77 -9.28
CA PRO A 70 -1.12 -18.19 -10.31
C PRO A 70 -1.50 -19.66 -10.16
N LYS A 71 -2.74 -20.02 -10.46
CA LYS A 71 -3.21 -21.41 -10.41
C LYS A 71 -2.42 -22.34 -11.33
N SER A 72 -1.88 -21.80 -12.41
CA SER A 72 -1.07 -22.54 -13.37
C SER A 72 0.35 -22.85 -12.88
N MET A 73 0.76 -22.25 -11.76
CA MET A 73 2.11 -22.46 -11.23
C MET A 73 2.28 -23.90 -10.74
N PRO A 74 3.34 -24.62 -11.17
CA PRO A 74 3.59 -25.99 -10.71
C PRO A 74 3.76 -26.04 -9.19
N LYS A 75 3.37 -27.17 -8.58
CA LYS A 75 3.38 -27.36 -7.13
C LYS A 75 4.73 -27.06 -6.48
N LYS A 76 5.82 -27.55 -7.05
CA LYS A 76 7.17 -27.31 -6.53
C LYS A 76 7.50 -25.81 -6.52
N ARG A 77 7.22 -25.13 -7.64
CA ARG A 77 7.47 -23.69 -7.75
C ARG A 77 6.56 -22.89 -6.83
N ARG A 78 5.34 -23.34 -6.61
CA ARG A 78 4.41 -22.74 -5.66
C ARG A 78 4.97 -22.78 -4.24
N LEU A 79 5.56 -23.89 -3.80
CA LEU A 79 6.20 -23.99 -2.50
C LEU A 79 7.36 -22.99 -2.39
N GLU A 80 8.18 -22.89 -3.42
CA GLU A 80 9.28 -21.93 -3.48
C GLU A 80 8.76 -20.47 -3.44
N ALA A 81 7.63 -20.21 -4.08
CA ALA A 81 6.98 -18.90 -4.05
C ALA A 81 6.53 -18.54 -2.62
N ILE A 82 5.87 -19.47 -1.94
CA ILE A 82 5.41 -19.27 -0.56
C ILE A 82 6.58 -19.11 0.42
N GLU A 83 7.68 -19.83 0.19
CA GLU A 83 8.91 -19.68 1.00
C GLU A 83 9.61 -18.33 0.78
N GLY A 84 9.33 -17.65 -0.33
CA GLY A 84 9.92 -16.37 -0.66
C GLY A 84 11.12 -16.43 -1.59
N SER A 85 11.58 -17.62 -2.03
CA SER A 85 12.67 -17.75 -2.98
C SER A 85 12.26 -17.39 -4.41
N VAL A 86 10.98 -17.54 -4.75
CA VAL A 86 10.40 -17.10 -6.02
C VAL A 86 9.57 -15.85 -5.76
N LYS A 87 9.89 -14.76 -6.44
CA LYS A 87 9.24 -13.45 -6.27
C LYS A 87 8.22 -13.19 -7.37
N PRO A 88 7.16 -12.39 -7.08
CA PRO A 88 6.25 -11.92 -8.12
C PRO A 88 6.95 -10.94 -9.06
N LEU A 89 6.99 -11.26 -10.34
CA LEU A 89 7.64 -10.43 -11.35
C LEU A 89 6.68 -9.78 -12.32
N THR A 90 5.38 -10.00 -12.13
CA THR A 90 4.33 -9.45 -12.98
C THR A 90 3.82 -8.11 -12.45
N ARG A 91 3.09 -7.37 -13.29
CA ARG A 91 2.42 -6.14 -12.88
C ARG A 91 1.43 -6.42 -11.75
N PRO A 92 1.08 -5.44 -10.91
CA PRO A 92 1.48 -4.02 -10.99
C PRO A 92 2.90 -3.76 -10.52
N ASP A 93 3.44 -2.60 -10.92
CA ASP A 93 4.75 -2.15 -10.51
C ASP A 93 4.76 -1.82 -9.01
N LEU A 94 5.89 -2.04 -8.39
CA LEU A 94 6.07 -1.94 -6.94
C LEU A 94 5.73 -0.56 -6.39
N ASP A 95 6.14 0.50 -7.06
CA ASP A 95 5.91 1.89 -6.64
C ASP A 95 4.42 2.25 -6.60
N ASN A 96 3.60 1.62 -7.43
CA ASN A 96 2.16 1.89 -7.46
C ASN A 96 1.43 1.37 -6.23
N TYR A 97 1.92 0.30 -5.60
CA TYR A 97 1.40 -0.14 -4.30
C TYR A 97 1.74 0.86 -3.19
N ALA A 98 2.97 1.35 -3.19
CA ALA A 98 3.38 2.35 -2.21
C ALA A 98 2.58 3.63 -2.36
N LYS A 99 2.36 4.07 -3.59
CA LYS A 99 1.62 5.30 -3.86
C LYS A 99 0.19 5.23 -3.33
N ALA A 100 -0.49 4.11 -3.53
CA ALA A 100 -1.84 3.91 -2.98
C ALA A 100 -1.82 3.98 -1.45
N ALA A 101 -0.86 3.33 -0.81
CA ALA A 101 -0.73 3.33 0.65
C ALA A 101 -0.40 4.72 1.20
N LEU A 102 0.56 5.42 0.62
CA LEU A 102 0.96 6.75 1.07
C LEU A 102 -0.16 7.77 0.88
N ASP A 103 -0.85 7.75 -0.27
CA ASP A 103 -1.95 8.66 -0.53
C ASP A 103 -3.11 8.43 0.46
N ALA A 104 -3.39 7.18 0.79
CA ALA A 104 -4.46 6.84 1.74
C ALA A 104 -4.11 7.22 3.17
N CYS A 105 -2.86 7.10 3.58
CA CYS A 105 -2.41 7.45 4.94
C CYS A 105 -2.13 8.95 5.12
N ASN A 106 -2.06 9.70 4.03
CA ASN A 106 -1.76 11.12 4.08
C ASN A 106 -2.80 11.89 4.89
N ALA A 107 -2.36 12.75 5.78
CA ALA A 107 -3.19 13.54 6.69
C ALA A 107 -3.95 12.73 7.75
N ILE A 108 -3.78 11.42 7.81
CA ILE A 108 -4.37 10.55 8.83
C ILE A 108 -3.30 10.00 9.77
N VAL A 109 -2.29 9.32 9.23
CA VAL A 109 -1.20 8.72 10.00
C VAL A 109 -0.05 9.72 10.18
N PHE A 110 0.31 10.42 9.13
CA PHE A 110 1.29 11.51 9.15
C PHE A 110 0.66 12.75 8.52
N ARG A 111 1.11 13.91 8.97
CA ARG A 111 0.53 15.18 8.55
C ARG A 111 0.62 15.41 7.04
N ASP A 112 1.75 15.00 6.44
CA ASP A 112 1.97 15.10 5.02
C ASP A 112 2.98 14.02 4.60
N ASP A 113 2.88 13.53 3.37
CA ASP A 113 3.78 12.50 2.85
C ASP A 113 5.23 13.01 2.68
N SER A 114 5.45 14.32 2.71
CA SER A 114 6.79 14.90 2.77
C SER A 114 7.57 14.51 4.02
N LEU A 115 6.89 14.04 5.06
CA LEU A 115 7.52 13.56 6.29
C LEU A 115 8.10 12.16 6.15
N VAL A 116 7.78 11.43 5.08
CA VAL A 116 8.33 10.11 4.83
C VAL A 116 9.77 10.25 4.35
N THR A 117 10.71 9.86 5.20
CA THR A 117 12.14 9.94 4.91
C THR A 117 12.74 8.62 4.49
N ASP A 118 12.09 7.53 4.83
CA ASP A 118 12.51 6.18 4.48
C ASP A 118 11.30 5.37 4.04
N LEU A 119 11.42 4.68 2.93
CA LEU A 119 10.34 3.89 2.35
C LEU A 119 10.86 2.55 1.87
N LEU A 120 10.29 1.47 2.41
CA LEU A 120 10.60 0.12 1.99
C LEU A 120 9.35 -0.52 1.40
N ILE A 121 9.46 -1.03 0.18
CA ILE A 121 8.34 -1.60 -0.56
C ILE A 121 8.70 -3.01 -1.03
N ARG A 122 7.79 -3.97 -0.81
CA ARG A 122 8.00 -5.34 -1.22
C ARG A 122 6.76 -5.93 -1.90
N LYS A 123 6.99 -6.82 -2.86
CA LYS A 123 5.98 -7.76 -3.38
C LYS A 123 6.41 -9.16 -2.99
N ARG A 124 5.50 -9.93 -2.47
CA ARG A 124 5.77 -11.32 -2.08
C ARG A 124 4.56 -12.20 -2.42
N TYR A 125 4.80 -13.47 -2.65
CA TYR A 125 3.73 -14.44 -2.77
C TYR A 125 3.25 -14.90 -1.39
N SER A 126 1.95 -15.15 -1.29
CA SER A 126 1.32 -15.74 -0.11
C SER A 126 0.01 -16.40 -0.52
N GLU A 127 -0.40 -17.43 0.20
CA GLU A 127 -1.73 -18.02 0.02
C GLU A 127 -2.84 -17.11 0.55
N HIS A 128 -2.47 -16.15 1.41
CA HIS A 128 -3.38 -15.19 2.01
C HIS A 128 -3.09 -13.78 1.47
N PRO A 129 -3.78 -13.36 0.38
CA PRO A 129 -3.51 -12.05 -0.21
C PRO A 129 -3.86 -10.94 0.77
N ARG A 130 -2.99 -9.95 0.86
CA ARG A 130 -3.17 -8.81 1.75
C ARG A 130 -2.15 -7.73 1.44
N LEU A 131 -2.42 -6.52 1.95
CA LEU A 131 -1.45 -5.44 1.97
C LEU A 131 -1.12 -5.15 3.43
N THR A 132 0.15 -5.03 3.78
CA THR A 132 0.57 -4.61 5.11
C THR A 132 1.30 -3.27 5.01
N ILE A 133 0.98 -2.37 5.93
CA ILE A 133 1.61 -1.06 6.01
C ILE A 133 2.10 -0.89 7.45
N THR A 134 3.38 -0.58 7.62
CA THR A 134 3.95 -0.27 8.94
C THR A 134 4.52 1.13 8.89
N VAL A 135 4.16 1.95 9.86
CA VAL A 135 4.68 3.32 10.01
C VAL A 135 5.40 3.42 11.34
N GLU A 136 6.63 3.87 11.31
CA GLU A 136 7.47 4.02 12.49
C GLU A 136 7.92 5.47 12.62
N ALA A 137 7.75 6.02 13.82
CA ALA A 137 8.12 7.40 14.14
C ALA A 137 8.58 7.49 15.58
N GLY A 138 9.47 8.46 15.87
CA GLY A 138 9.97 8.72 17.20
C GLY A 138 11.40 8.26 17.44
N GLU A 139 11.92 8.60 18.62
CA GLU A 139 13.32 8.34 18.99
C GLU A 139 13.63 6.87 19.22
N ASP A 140 12.62 6.05 19.48
CA ASP A 140 12.77 4.61 19.69
C ASP A 140 13.14 3.86 18.41
N TYR A 141 13.07 4.55 17.28
CA TYR A 141 13.43 3.99 15.99
C TYR A 141 14.71 4.67 15.48
N ALA A 142 15.77 3.96 15.51
CA ALA A 142 17.07 4.45 15.05
C ALA A 142 17.55 3.68 13.81
#